data_e8fac4281ca86e3b40e119235d905600
#
_entry.id   e8fac4281ca86e3b40e119235d905600
#
_cell.length_a   1.000
_cell.length_b   1.000
_cell.length_c   1.000
_cell.angle_alpha   90.00
_cell.angle_beta   90.00
_cell.angle_gamma   90.00
#
_symmetry.space_group_name_H-M   'P 1'
#
loop_
_entity.id
_entity.type
_entity.pdbx_description
1 polymer ?
#
loop_
_entity_poly.entity_id
_entity_poly.type
_entity_poly.pdbx_seq_one_letter_code
_entity_poly.pdbx_strand_id
1 'polypeptide(L)'
;FPTRRSSDLKFASEKAPWRRSFREFEKKNVRPERLMASLFVKPEAITDQDAMMRSLYWIAADMQNVELDLSFYDIFEYEELVGVWKTVNARMYVCNAAAPLNGGLMPRCAVPLLRNILESADAAIEKGTPAADLRFGHDTHLIRLLALMQIEGCSNQEVDMEKFHLAWQDYRVSPMGANLQLIFYRDKKNNILVKFLLNEC
;
A
#
# COMPACT_ATOMS: atom_id res chain seq x y z
N PHE A 1 -19.89 -11.01 -9.87
CA PHE A 1 -19.00 -10.66 -8.76
C PHE A 1 -19.27 -11.63 -7.60
N PRO A 2 -18.26 -12.24 -6.96
CA PRO A 2 -18.50 -13.10 -5.82
C PRO A 2 -19.18 -12.29 -4.72
N THR A 3 -20.29 -12.81 -4.21
CA THR A 3 -20.97 -12.24 -3.05
C THR A 3 -19.99 -12.03 -1.92
N ARG A 4 -19.94 -10.83 -1.34
CA ARG A 4 -19.08 -10.52 -0.20
C ARG A 4 -19.33 -11.53 0.91
N ARG A 5 -18.29 -12.25 1.34
CA ARG A 5 -18.40 -13.18 2.46
C ARG A 5 -18.65 -12.40 3.76
N SER A 6 -19.28 -13.02 4.74
CA SER A 6 -19.56 -12.37 6.03
C SER A 6 -18.27 -11.90 6.76
N SER A 7 -17.13 -12.57 6.50
CA SER A 7 -15.80 -12.16 6.97
C SER A 7 -15.38 -10.81 6.42
N ASP A 8 -15.71 -10.53 5.15
CA ASP A 8 -15.36 -9.29 4.45
C ASP A 8 -16.13 -8.11 5.05
N LEU A 9 -17.41 -8.35 5.35
CA LEU A 9 -18.26 -7.36 6.00
C LEU A 9 -17.79 -7.08 7.44
N LYS A 10 -17.36 -8.10 8.17
CA LYS A 10 -16.82 -7.95 9.53
C LYS A 10 -15.52 -7.15 9.53
N PHE A 11 -14.62 -7.42 8.58
CA PHE A 11 -13.35 -6.68 8.46
C PHE A 11 -13.57 -5.22 8.05
N ALA A 12 -14.48 -4.96 7.11
CA ALA A 12 -14.81 -3.62 6.63
C ALA A 12 -15.65 -2.80 7.63
N SER A 13 -16.28 -3.47 8.61
CA SER A 13 -17.14 -2.80 9.60
C SER A 13 -16.36 -1.78 10.43
N GLU A 14 -16.99 -0.64 10.73
CA GLU A 14 -16.46 0.35 11.68
C GLU A 14 -16.24 -0.22 13.10
N LYS A 15 -16.92 -1.32 13.43
CA LYS A 15 -16.79 -2.04 14.70
C LYS A 15 -15.73 -3.14 14.66
N ALA A 16 -14.98 -3.29 13.57
CA ALA A 16 -13.93 -4.31 13.50
C ALA A 16 -12.87 -4.08 14.60
N PRO A 17 -12.42 -5.13 15.31
CA PRO A 17 -11.51 -5.00 16.45
C PRO A 17 -10.22 -4.23 16.11
N TRP A 18 -9.65 -4.46 14.92
CA TRP A 18 -8.43 -3.79 14.48
C TRP A 18 -8.57 -2.27 14.38
N ARG A 19 -9.79 -1.76 14.09
CA ARG A 19 -10.03 -0.30 13.97
C ARG A 19 -9.93 0.41 15.30
N ARG A 20 -10.27 -0.25 16.40
CA ARG A 20 -10.09 0.32 17.75
C ARG A 20 -8.60 0.47 18.05
N SER A 21 -7.84 -0.60 17.89
CA SER A 21 -6.39 -0.56 18.09
C SER A 21 -5.70 0.43 17.14
N PHE A 22 -6.19 0.53 15.91
CA PHE A 22 -5.68 1.50 14.94
C PHE A 22 -5.95 2.95 15.38
N ARG A 23 -7.13 3.28 15.91
CA ARG A 23 -7.40 4.63 16.43
C ARG A 23 -6.53 4.98 17.64
N GLU A 24 -6.25 4.01 18.50
CA GLU A 24 -5.34 4.20 19.63
C GLU A 24 -3.90 4.43 19.13
N PHE A 25 -3.49 3.71 18.12
CA PHE A 25 -2.20 3.87 17.45
C PHE A 25 -2.09 5.23 16.74
N GLU A 26 -3.13 5.68 16.02
CA GLU A 26 -3.18 7.01 15.40
C GLU A 26 -2.99 8.11 16.45
N LYS A 27 -3.76 8.10 17.53
CA LYS A 27 -3.64 9.10 18.61
C LYS A 27 -2.27 9.17 19.25
N LYS A 28 -1.54 8.07 19.26
CA LYS A 28 -0.18 8.04 19.80
C LYS A 28 0.84 8.63 18.83
N ASN A 29 0.65 8.46 17.54
CA ASN A 29 1.61 8.82 16.50
C ASN A 29 1.32 10.15 15.81
N VAL A 30 0.06 10.57 15.71
CA VAL A 30 -0.32 11.88 15.14
C VAL A 30 -0.43 12.87 16.30
N ARG A 31 0.45 13.87 16.34
CA ARG A 31 0.55 14.89 17.38
C ARG A 31 0.56 16.27 16.74
N PRO A 32 -0.59 16.87 16.49
CA PRO A 32 -0.71 18.09 15.70
C PRO A 32 -0.37 19.37 16.43
N GLU A 33 -0.24 19.35 17.77
CA GLU A 33 -0.25 20.53 18.63
C GLU A 33 0.83 21.55 18.24
N ARG A 34 2.10 21.08 18.07
CA ARG A 34 3.21 21.96 17.69
C ARG A 34 2.99 22.53 16.29
N LEU A 35 2.67 21.66 15.32
CA LEU A 35 2.47 22.06 13.91
C LEU A 35 1.35 23.09 13.81
N MET A 36 0.22 22.86 14.48
CA MET A 36 -0.91 23.79 14.47
C MET A 36 -0.53 25.14 15.11
N ALA A 37 0.19 25.11 16.23
CA ALA A 37 0.65 26.33 16.89
C ALA A 37 1.67 27.11 16.07
N SER A 38 2.47 26.46 15.23
CA SER A 38 3.45 27.13 14.36
C SER A 38 2.81 27.76 13.13
N LEU A 39 1.71 27.22 12.63
CA LEU A 39 1.09 27.67 11.37
C LEU A 39 -0.10 28.61 11.58
N PHE A 40 -0.77 28.55 12.71
CA PHE A 40 -2.02 29.26 12.94
C PHE A 40 -2.00 30.13 14.21
N VAL A 41 -2.49 31.35 14.09
CA VAL A 41 -2.61 32.29 15.21
C VAL A 41 -3.64 31.79 16.25
N LYS A 42 -4.64 31.06 15.80
CA LYS A 42 -5.70 30.48 16.64
C LYS A 42 -5.89 28.99 16.30
N PRO A 43 -4.97 28.11 16.70
CA PRO A 43 -5.05 26.69 16.40
C PRO A 43 -6.30 26.02 16.96
N GLU A 44 -6.85 26.54 18.06
CA GLU A 44 -8.09 26.06 18.69
C GLU A 44 -9.35 26.26 17.81
N ALA A 45 -9.27 27.10 16.80
CA ALA A 45 -10.35 27.27 15.83
C ALA A 45 -10.43 26.11 14.81
N ILE A 46 -9.40 25.28 14.73
CA ILE A 46 -9.36 24.10 13.85
C ILE A 46 -10.05 22.94 14.58
N THR A 47 -11.20 22.55 14.09
CA THR A 47 -12.07 21.55 14.73
C THR A 47 -11.42 20.16 14.77
N ASP A 48 -10.68 19.77 13.71
CA ASP A 48 -9.99 18.48 13.61
C ASP A 48 -8.52 18.71 13.20
N GLN A 49 -7.69 18.92 14.22
CA GLN A 49 -6.26 19.18 14.04
C GLN A 49 -5.51 17.95 13.51
N ASP A 50 -5.95 16.74 13.87
CA ASP A 50 -5.37 15.49 13.36
C ASP A 50 -5.61 15.34 11.86
N ALA A 51 -6.83 15.65 11.41
CA ALA A 51 -7.14 15.63 9.97
C ALA A 51 -6.38 16.71 9.21
N MET A 52 -6.21 17.91 9.79
CA MET A 52 -5.44 19.00 9.20
C MET A 52 -3.97 18.57 9.04
N MET A 53 -3.35 18.01 10.08
CA MET A 53 -1.96 17.52 10.02
C MET A 53 -1.79 16.45 8.95
N ARG A 54 -2.71 15.49 8.85
CA ARG A 54 -2.67 14.47 7.79
C ARG A 54 -2.82 15.08 6.39
N SER A 55 -3.67 16.10 6.23
CA SER A 55 -3.84 16.80 4.95
C SER A 55 -2.57 17.53 4.53
N LEU A 56 -1.92 18.21 5.46
CA LEU A 56 -0.63 18.86 5.22
C LEU A 56 0.47 17.84 4.87
N TYR A 57 0.49 16.69 5.53
CA TYR A 57 1.40 15.59 5.18
C TYR A 57 1.19 15.11 3.74
N TRP A 58 -0.07 14.93 3.30
CA TRP A 58 -0.35 14.52 1.91
C TRP A 58 0.07 15.60 0.91
N ILE A 59 -0.14 16.89 1.22
CA ILE A 59 0.37 17.97 0.38
C ILE A 59 1.89 17.90 0.29
N ALA A 60 2.59 17.75 1.42
CA ALA A 60 4.05 17.63 1.45
C ALA A 60 4.54 16.43 0.61
N ALA A 61 3.88 15.28 0.72
CA ALA A 61 4.21 14.08 -0.04
C ALA A 61 3.99 14.25 -1.55
N ASP A 62 2.99 15.04 -1.96
CA ASP A 62 2.65 15.28 -3.36
C ASP A 62 3.50 16.37 -4.03
N MET A 63 4.21 17.21 -3.27
CA MET A 63 5.02 18.30 -3.81
C MET A 63 6.07 17.84 -4.82
N GLN A 64 6.56 16.61 -4.72
CA GLN A 64 7.47 16.02 -5.71
C GLN A 64 6.88 15.90 -7.11
N ASN A 65 5.55 15.97 -7.26
CA ASN A 65 4.84 15.87 -8.54
C ASN A 65 4.55 17.25 -9.15
N VAL A 66 4.97 18.32 -8.49
CA VAL A 66 4.72 19.71 -8.92
C VAL A 66 6.04 20.33 -9.37
N GLU A 67 6.04 20.99 -10.54
CA GLU A 67 7.21 21.68 -11.09
C GLU A 67 7.44 23.02 -10.37
N LEU A 68 7.59 22.99 -9.06
CA LEU A 68 7.89 24.16 -8.22
C LEU A 68 9.05 23.80 -7.28
N ASP A 69 9.95 24.75 -7.08
CA ASP A 69 11.03 24.66 -6.10
C ASP A 69 10.49 25.02 -4.70
N LEU A 70 9.53 24.23 -4.25
CA LEU A 70 8.88 24.35 -2.96
C LEU A 70 8.85 22.99 -2.26
N SER A 71 9.09 23.01 -0.95
CA SER A 71 8.91 21.86 -0.07
C SER A 71 7.96 22.24 1.06
N PHE A 72 7.09 21.31 1.43
CA PHE A 72 6.28 21.43 2.65
C PHE A 72 6.78 20.50 3.75
N TYR A 73 7.85 19.76 3.52
CA TYR A 73 8.44 18.91 4.57
C TYR A 73 9.07 19.72 5.69
N ASP A 74 9.54 20.93 5.40
CA ASP A 74 10.19 21.86 6.32
C ASP A 74 9.26 22.48 7.37
N ILE A 75 7.93 22.39 7.18
CA ILE A 75 6.97 22.79 8.23
C ILE A 75 6.85 21.76 9.35
N PHE A 76 7.28 20.51 9.10
CA PHE A 76 7.21 19.39 10.05
C PHE A 76 8.54 19.17 10.76
N GLU A 77 8.47 18.66 11.97
CA GLU A 77 9.59 17.97 12.57
C GLU A 77 9.65 16.51 12.08
N TYR A 78 10.85 15.91 12.15
CA TYR A 78 11.06 14.55 11.66
C TYR A 78 10.12 13.53 12.34
N GLU A 79 9.95 13.63 13.65
CA GLU A 79 9.09 12.74 14.44
C GLU A 79 7.61 12.88 14.04
N GLU A 80 7.19 14.05 13.63
CA GLU A 80 5.84 14.32 13.15
C GLU A 80 5.60 13.64 11.79
N LEU A 81 6.55 13.79 10.85
CA LEU A 81 6.49 13.10 9.55
C LEU A 81 6.46 11.60 9.72
N VAL A 82 7.38 11.05 10.53
CA VAL A 82 7.45 9.61 10.81
C VAL A 82 6.18 9.12 11.50
N GLY A 83 5.64 9.90 12.44
CA GLY A 83 4.41 9.56 13.14
C GLY A 83 3.22 9.43 12.18
N VAL A 84 2.99 10.42 11.32
CA VAL A 84 1.92 10.36 10.31
C VAL A 84 2.17 9.22 9.34
N TRP A 85 3.40 9.10 8.81
CA TRP A 85 3.74 7.99 7.91
C TRP A 85 3.47 6.62 8.51
N LYS A 86 3.82 6.38 9.77
CA LYS A 86 3.54 5.11 10.45
C LYS A 86 2.05 4.76 10.42
N THR A 87 1.17 5.74 10.57
CA THR A 87 -0.28 5.51 10.52
C THR A 87 -0.76 5.20 9.11
N VAL A 88 -0.24 5.89 8.10
CA VAL A 88 -0.52 5.63 6.68
C VAL A 88 -0.06 4.22 6.33
N ASN A 89 1.20 3.89 6.63
CA ASN A 89 1.78 2.57 6.39
C ASN A 89 0.99 1.44 7.08
N ALA A 90 0.64 1.62 8.36
CA ALA A 90 -0.15 0.63 9.10
C ALA A 90 -1.52 0.39 8.47
N ARG A 91 -2.19 1.44 8.02
CA ARG A 91 -3.47 1.34 7.31
C ARG A 91 -3.31 0.61 5.97
N MET A 92 -2.29 0.96 5.18
CA MET A 92 -2.00 0.29 3.90
C MET A 92 -1.71 -1.19 4.13
N TYR A 93 -0.89 -1.52 5.13
CA TYR A 93 -0.55 -2.88 5.48
C TYR A 93 -1.77 -3.72 5.87
N VAL A 94 -2.60 -3.23 6.81
CA VAL A 94 -3.79 -3.97 7.27
C VAL A 94 -4.84 -4.09 6.17
N CYS A 95 -5.04 -3.04 5.37
CA CYS A 95 -6.10 -3.00 4.36
C CYS A 95 -5.74 -3.62 3.01
N ASN A 96 -4.46 -3.87 2.73
CA ASN A 96 -4.06 -4.33 1.39
C ASN A 96 -3.00 -5.43 1.36
N ALA A 97 -2.15 -5.57 2.39
CA ALA A 97 -1.05 -6.53 2.41
C ALA A 97 -1.40 -7.84 3.16
N ALA A 98 -0.37 -8.62 3.48
CA ALA A 98 -0.49 -9.91 4.17
C ALA A 98 -0.62 -9.79 5.70
N ALA A 99 -1.10 -8.66 6.22
CA ALA A 99 -1.26 -8.45 7.65
C ALA A 99 -2.13 -9.54 8.30
N PRO A 100 -1.67 -10.18 9.39
CA PRO A 100 -2.46 -11.21 10.08
C PRO A 100 -3.82 -10.69 10.55
N LEU A 101 -3.93 -9.41 10.89
CA LEU A 101 -5.17 -8.77 11.32
C LEU A 101 -6.30 -8.83 10.28
N ASN A 102 -6.00 -8.99 9.00
CA ASN A 102 -7.02 -9.15 7.96
C ASN A 102 -7.38 -10.62 7.65
N GLY A 103 -6.75 -11.59 8.35
CA GLY A 103 -7.03 -13.02 8.18
C GLY A 103 -6.75 -13.56 6.77
N GLY A 104 -5.83 -12.93 6.01
CA GLY A 104 -5.51 -13.28 4.64
C GLY A 104 -6.60 -12.89 3.63
N LEU A 105 -7.56 -12.05 4.04
CA LEU A 105 -8.65 -11.60 3.18
C LEU A 105 -8.14 -10.76 2.01
N MET A 106 -7.24 -9.82 2.30
CA MET A 106 -6.78 -8.85 1.30
C MET A 106 -5.99 -9.49 0.16
N PRO A 107 -5.01 -10.38 0.41
CA PRO A 107 -4.37 -11.13 -0.67
C PRO A 107 -5.37 -11.94 -1.50
N ARG A 108 -6.36 -12.59 -0.86
CA ARG A 108 -7.39 -13.37 -1.59
C ARG A 108 -8.24 -12.53 -2.55
N CYS A 109 -8.38 -11.23 -2.32
CA CYS A 109 -9.06 -10.35 -3.26
C CYS A 109 -8.35 -10.25 -4.63
N ALA A 110 -7.05 -10.56 -4.70
CA ALA A 110 -6.28 -10.55 -5.94
C ALA A 110 -6.36 -11.88 -6.74
N VAL A 111 -7.01 -12.93 -6.21
CA VAL A 111 -7.11 -14.22 -6.90
C VAL A 111 -7.70 -14.12 -8.31
N PRO A 112 -8.78 -13.36 -8.57
CA PRO A 112 -9.29 -13.21 -9.94
C PRO A 112 -8.28 -12.54 -10.89
N LEU A 113 -7.54 -11.55 -10.39
CA LEU A 113 -6.49 -10.87 -11.16
C LEU A 113 -5.36 -11.83 -11.50
N LEU A 114 -4.84 -12.57 -10.52
CA LEU A 114 -3.77 -13.54 -10.75
C LEU A 114 -4.21 -14.63 -11.76
N ARG A 115 -5.43 -15.15 -11.62
CA ARG A 115 -5.98 -16.13 -12.58
C ARG A 115 -5.99 -15.58 -14.00
N ASN A 116 -6.48 -14.36 -14.18
CA ASN A 116 -6.53 -13.72 -15.49
C ASN A 116 -5.13 -13.44 -16.07
N ILE A 117 -4.14 -13.12 -15.22
CA ILE A 117 -2.73 -13.01 -15.65
C ILE A 117 -2.22 -14.36 -16.14
N LEU A 118 -2.48 -15.44 -15.43
CA LEU A 118 -2.04 -16.79 -15.83
C LEU A 118 -2.70 -17.24 -17.14
N GLU A 119 -4.01 -17.03 -17.29
CA GLU A 119 -4.74 -17.32 -18.53
C GLU A 119 -4.18 -16.56 -19.74
N SER A 120 -3.84 -15.27 -19.56
CA SER A 120 -3.19 -14.47 -20.60
C SER A 120 -1.78 -14.99 -20.93
N ALA A 121 -1.02 -15.39 -19.91
CA ALA A 121 0.32 -15.94 -20.08
C ALA A 121 0.28 -17.27 -20.85
N ASP A 122 -0.61 -18.19 -20.50
CA ASP A 122 -0.80 -19.46 -21.19
C ASP A 122 -1.15 -19.24 -22.66
N ALA A 123 -2.09 -18.33 -22.94
CA ALA A 123 -2.49 -17.99 -24.30
C ALA A 123 -1.32 -17.40 -25.11
N ALA A 124 -0.51 -16.54 -24.51
CA ALA A 124 0.68 -15.96 -25.17
C ALA A 124 1.76 -17.01 -25.42
N ILE A 125 1.97 -17.93 -24.50
CA ILE A 125 2.92 -19.04 -24.64
C ILE A 125 2.52 -19.97 -25.78
N GLU A 126 1.24 -20.32 -25.86
CA GLU A 126 0.72 -21.23 -26.89
C GLU A 126 0.71 -20.59 -28.29
N LYS A 127 0.27 -19.34 -28.39
CA LYS A 127 0.03 -18.66 -29.68
C LYS A 127 1.17 -17.74 -30.13
N GLY A 128 2.11 -17.42 -29.23
CA GLY A 128 3.17 -16.44 -29.48
C GLY A 128 2.66 -14.99 -29.57
N THR A 129 1.41 -14.75 -29.18
CA THR A 129 0.76 -13.42 -29.18
C THR A 129 -0.18 -13.26 -27.99
N PRO A 130 -0.34 -12.03 -27.46
CA PRO A 130 0.38 -10.80 -27.80
C PRO A 130 1.83 -10.81 -27.31
N ALA A 131 2.66 -9.94 -27.89
CA ALA A 131 4.04 -9.78 -27.44
C ALA A 131 4.15 -9.11 -26.07
N ALA A 132 3.14 -8.33 -25.68
CA ALA A 132 3.02 -7.71 -24.35
C ALA A 132 1.55 -7.58 -23.97
N ASP A 133 1.24 -7.78 -22.70
CA ASP A 133 -0.04 -7.52 -22.05
C ASP A 133 0.20 -6.51 -20.92
N LEU A 134 -0.24 -5.27 -21.10
CA LEU A 134 -0.03 -4.18 -20.16
C LEU A 134 -1.31 -3.93 -19.37
N ARG A 135 -1.18 -3.90 -18.04
CA ARG A 135 -2.28 -3.70 -17.10
C ARG A 135 -2.01 -2.49 -16.23
N PHE A 136 -2.97 -1.60 -16.15
CA PHE A 136 -2.90 -0.40 -15.34
C PHE A 136 -3.87 -0.51 -14.17
N GLY A 137 -3.46 -0.01 -13.02
CA GLY A 137 -4.27 -0.09 -11.80
C GLY A 137 -3.70 0.78 -10.69
N HIS A 138 -4.26 0.62 -9.51
CA HIS A 138 -3.80 1.31 -8.31
C HIS A 138 -2.81 0.44 -7.51
N ASP A 139 -2.02 1.10 -6.68
CA ASP A 139 -1.11 0.50 -5.68
C ASP A 139 -1.78 -0.60 -4.86
N THR A 140 -3.02 -0.36 -4.41
CA THR A 140 -3.80 -1.33 -3.62
C THR A 140 -4.04 -2.66 -4.35
N HIS A 141 -4.13 -2.67 -5.67
CA HIS A 141 -4.24 -3.91 -6.45
C HIS A 141 -2.89 -4.62 -6.54
N LEU A 142 -1.82 -3.85 -6.77
CA LEU A 142 -0.46 -4.36 -6.83
C LEU A 142 -0.06 -4.98 -5.49
N ILE A 143 -0.23 -4.27 -4.38
CA ILE A 143 0.10 -4.75 -3.03
C ILE A 143 -0.61 -6.08 -2.73
N ARG A 144 -1.89 -6.20 -3.04
CA ARG A 144 -2.66 -7.45 -2.84
C ARG A 144 -2.14 -8.59 -3.69
N LEU A 145 -1.77 -8.31 -4.94
CA LEU A 145 -1.21 -9.30 -5.85
C LEU A 145 0.16 -9.79 -5.36
N LEU A 146 1.06 -8.88 -5.00
CA LEU A 146 2.37 -9.20 -4.46
C LEU A 146 2.28 -10.02 -3.18
N ALA A 147 1.36 -9.66 -2.28
CA ALA A 147 1.09 -10.40 -1.05
C ALA A 147 0.52 -11.80 -1.33
N LEU A 148 -0.36 -11.95 -2.33
CA LEU A 148 -0.90 -13.25 -2.76
C LEU A 148 0.19 -14.15 -3.35
N MET A 149 1.07 -13.57 -4.17
CA MET A 149 2.17 -14.28 -4.81
C MET A 149 3.34 -14.55 -3.86
N GLN A 150 3.27 -14.06 -2.63
CA GLN A 150 4.31 -14.19 -1.61
C GLN A 150 5.68 -13.68 -2.06
N ILE A 151 5.68 -12.57 -2.81
CA ILE A 151 6.91 -11.91 -3.22
C ILE A 151 7.69 -11.49 -1.97
N GLU A 152 8.99 -11.75 -1.98
CA GLU A 152 9.90 -11.43 -0.88
C GLU A 152 9.82 -9.95 -0.49
N GLY A 153 9.75 -9.66 0.82
CA GLY A 153 9.57 -8.32 1.35
C GLY A 153 8.14 -7.76 1.26
N CYS A 154 7.28 -8.31 0.39
CA CYS A 154 5.91 -7.83 0.19
C CYS A 154 4.88 -8.58 1.04
N SER A 155 5.20 -9.80 1.48
CA SER A 155 4.29 -10.70 2.22
C SER A 155 4.68 -10.90 3.69
N ASN A 156 5.61 -10.11 4.20
CA ASN A 156 6.03 -10.16 5.60
C ASN A 156 4.83 -10.01 6.54
N GLN A 157 4.83 -10.79 7.62
CA GLN A 157 3.75 -10.80 8.61
C GLN A 157 4.23 -10.25 9.95
N GLU A 158 3.48 -9.31 10.50
CA GLU A 158 3.68 -8.75 11.83
C GLU A 158 2.31 -8.53 12.47
N VAL A 159 2.18 -8.80 13.77
CA VAL A 159 0.94 -8.64 14.53
C VAL A 159 0.95 -7.39 15.41
N ASP A 160 2.13 -6.94 15.80
CA ASP A 160 2.33 -5.76 16.62
C ASP A 160 2.33 -4.50 15.74
N MET A 161 1.31 -3.68 15.90
CA MET A 161 1.13 -2.46 15.10
C MET A 161 2.29 -1.48 15.27
N GLU A 162 2.93 -1.46 16.43
CA GLU A 162 4.11 -0.62 16.70
C GLU A 162 5.33 -1.03 15.86
N LYS A 163 5.33 -2.26 15.33
CA LYS A 163 6.42 -2.83 14.52
C LYS A 163 6.09 -2.96 13.04
N PHE A 164 4.87 -2.64 12.61
CA PHE A 164 4.49 -2.77 11.21
C PHE A 164 5.48 -2.09 10.27
N HIS A 165 5.91 -0.89 10.60
CA HIS A 165 6.87 -0.11 9.82
C HIS A 165 8.29 -0.73 9.73
N LEU A 166 8.60 -1.69 10.58
CA LEU A 166 9.86 -2.43 10.51
C LEU A 166 9.74 -3.65 9.60
N ALA A 167 8.57 -4.30 9.60
CA ALA A 167 8.34 -5.51 8.85
C ALA A 167 7.90 -5.24 7.40
N TRP A 168 7.16 -4.17 7.16
CA TRP A 168 6.58 -3.84 5.86
C TRP A 168 6.51 -2.33 5.67
N GLN A 169 6.86 -1.86 4.48
CA GLN A 169 6.93 -0.43 4.15
C GLN A 169 6.30 -0.19 2.78
N ASP A 170 5.25 0.63 2.76
CA ASP A 170 4.47 0.95 1.57
C ASP A 170 5.33 1.47 0.41
N TYR A 171 6.21 2.42 0.68
CA TYR A 171 7.10 3.04 -0.31
C TYR A 171 8.13 2.09 -0.91
N ARG A 172 8.46 0.97 -0.24
CA ARG A 172 9.33 -0.07 -0.79
C ARG A 172 8.58 -1.06 -1.67
N VAL A 173 7.35 -1.39 -1.26
CA VAL A 173 6.51 -2.36 -1.96
C VAL A 173 5.87 -1.74 -3.19
N SER A 174 5.34 -0.53 -3.06
CA SER A 174 4.62 0.17 -4.12
C SER A 174 4.97 1.66 -4.14
N PRO A 175 6.22 2.01 -4.57
CA PRO A 175 6.59 3.40 -4.81
C PRO A 175 5.78 4.02 -5.96
N MET A 176 5.94 5.31 -6.19
CA MET A 176 5.39 5.99 -7.38
C MET A 176 5.86 5.28 -8.65
N GLY A 177 4.93 4.99 -9.57
CA GLY A 177 5.21 4.24 -10.79
C GLY A 177 5.53 2.76 -10.57
N ALA A 178 5.18 2.20 -9.40
CA ALA A 178 5.42 0.79 -9.10
C ALA A 178 4.88 -0.15 -10.18
N ASN A 179 5.66 -1.16 -10.51
CA ASN A 179 5.29 -2.13 -11.52
C ASN A 179 5.77 -3.54 -11.17
N LEU A 180 5.03 -4.53 -11.64
CA LEU A 180 5.42 -5.93 -11.63
C LEU A 180 5.51 -6.42 -13.07
N GLN A 181 6.66 -6.92 -13.46
CA GLN A 181 6.92 -7.48 -14.79
C GLN A 181 7.09 -8.99 -14.69
N LEU A 182 6.40 -9.71 -15.56
CA LEU A 182 6.57 -11.15 -15.79
C LEU A 182 7.10 -11.32 -17.21
N ILE A 183 8.37 -11.65 -17.35
CA ILE A 183 9.05 -11.75 -18.65
C ILE A 183 9.24 -13.23 -18.97
N PHE A 184 8.65 -13.66 -20.07
CA PHE A 184 8.68 -15.06 -20.49
C PHE A 184 9.76 -15.25 -21.56
N TYR A 185 10.62 -16.25 -21.35
CA TYR A 185 11.65 -16.66 -22.28
C TYR A 185 11.38 -18.09 -22.75
N ARG A 186 11.56 -18.35 -24.05
CA ARG A 186 11.49 -19.68 -24.60
C ARG A 186 12.88 -20.08 -25.09
N ASP A 187 13.40 -21.19 -24.60
CA ASP A 187 14.67 -21.74 -25.05
C ASP A 187 14.51 -22.57 -26.36
N LYS A 188 15.65 -23.03 -26.92
CA LYS A 188 15.65 -23.85 -28.15
C LYS A 188 14.99 -25.22 -27.96
N LYS A 189 14.74 -25.66 -26.71
CA LYS A 189 14.08 -26.91 -26.35
C LYS A 189 12.61 -26.73 -25.99
N ASN A 190 12.06 -25.53 -26.24
CA ASN A 190 10.71 -25.12 -25.86
C ASN A 190 10.43 -25.04 -24.33
N ASN A 191 11.46 -25.00 -23.48
CA ASN A 191 11.28 -24.72 -22.09
C ASN A 191 10.89 -23.24 -21.90
N ILE A 192 9.93 -22.98 -21.02
CA ILE A 192 9.51 -21.65 -20.67
C ILE A 192 10.13 -21.27 -19.34
N LEU A 193 10.85 -20.16 -19.33
CA LEU A 193 11.40 -19.53 -18.13
C LEU A 193 10.67 -18.21 -17.90
N VAL A 194 10.37 -17.91 -16.65
CA VAL A 194 9.71 -16.65 -16.25
C VAL A 194 10.64 -15.89 -15.33
N LYS A 195 10.93 -14.65 -15.70
CA LYS A 195 11.62 -13.70 -14.84
C LYS A 195 10.62 -12.74 -14.23
N PHE A 196 10.68 -12.59 -12.91
CA PHE A 196 9.90 -11.58 -12.18
C PHE A 196 10.80 -10.39 -11.89
N LEU A 197 10.30 -9.19 -12.15
CA LEU A 197 10.91 -7.93 -11.72
C LEU A 197 9.85 -7.13 -11.00
N LEU A 198 10.16 -6.67 -9.80
CA LEU A 198 9.37 -5.73 -9.04
C LEU A 198 10.11 -4.40 -9.04
N ASN A 199 9.45 -3.33 -9.53
CA ASN A 199 10.05 -2.00 -9.62
C ASN A 199 11.40 -2.02 -10.38
N GLU A 200 11.46 -2.84 -11.44
CA GLU A 200 12.61 -3.01 -12.36
C GLU A 200 13.85 -3.71 -11.76
N CYS A 201 13.72 -4.31 -10.57
CA CYS A 201 14.80 -5.04 -9.88
C CYS A 201 14.54 -6.54 -9.77
#